data_2f6230d13731fe8a9dda23d406be7495
#
_entry.id   2f6230d13731fe8a9dda23d406be7495
#
_cell.length_a   1.000
_cell.length_b   1.000
_cell.length_c   1.000
_cell.angle_alpha   90.00
_cell.angle_beta   90.00
_cell.angle_gamma   90.00
#
_symmetry.space_group_name_H-M   'P 1'
#
loop_
_entity.id
_entity.type
_entity.pdbx_description
1 polymer ?
#
loop_
_entity_poly.entity_id
_entity_poly.type
_entity_poly.pdbx_seq_one_letter_code
_entity_poly.pdbx_strand_id
1 'polypeptide(L)'
;MGVRLAPASVWVILRRHGIEPTPRRSVPSWAQFLRAQATTMLACDFFTVDTVLLRRVYVLFFIEIDTRRVYLSDVTASPVGEWVTQQARNLSMVLSERSRAIKFLIRDRDTKFTASFDEVFRTEGIRIIKTPVRAPRADAFAERFVGTVRRECLDRFLIFGRRHLESVLAEYVAHDDEHRPHRSDPLSNQLRKGGTFALEKTRTRIRRITE
;
A
#
# COMPACT_ATOMS: atom_id res chain seq x y z
N MET A 1 -26.27 41.87 27.71
CA MET A 1 -26.57 42.06 26.28
C MET A 1 -25.38 41.54 25.48
N GLY A 2 -25.51 40.45 24.74
CA GLY A 2 -24.46 39.93 23.88
C GLY A 2 -24.56 40.52 22.47
N VAL A 3 -23.53 41.20 22.02
CA VAL A 3 -23.45 41.76 20.66
C VAL A 3 -22.99 40.65 19.72
N ARG A 4 -23.80 40.26 18.73
CA ARG A 4 -23.40 39.34 17.66
C ARG A 4 -22.66 40.13 16.57
N LEU A 5 -21.36 39.96 16.47
CA LEU A 5 -20.53 40.51 15.42
C LEU A 5 -20.38 39.50 14.27
N ALA A 6 -20.49 39.99 13.03
CA ALA A 6 -20.17 39.16 11.87
C ALA A 6 -18.66 38.87 11.83
N PRO A 7 -18.23 37.68 11.40
CA PRO A 7 -16.79 37.32 11.30
C PRO A 7 -15.95 38.32 10.50
N ALA A 8 -16.53 38.91 9.45
CA ALA A 8 -15.89 39.97 8.65
C ALA A 8 -15.61 41.25 9.45
N SER A 9 -16.53 41.66 10.33
CA SER A 9 -16.36 42.81 11.18
C SER A 9 -15.26 42.63 12.21
N VAL A 10 -15.17 41.41 12.79
CA VAL A 10 -14.08 41.05 13.72
C VAL A 10 -12.72 41.11 13.00
N TRP A 11 -12.66 40.62 11.78
CA TRP A 11 -11.43 40.66 10.97
C TRP A 11 -10.98 42.10 10.67
N VAL A 12 -11.91 42.99 10.29
CA VAL A 12 -11.62 44.42 10.01
C VAL A 12 -11.12 45.13 11.27
N ILE A 13 -11.74 44.86 12.43
CA ILE A 13 -11.35 45.47 13.71
C ILE A 13 -9.94 45.02 14.10
N LEU A 14 -9.64 43.73 14.03
CA LEU A 14 -8.32 43.17 14.38
C LEU A 14 -7.23 43.78 13.50
N ARG A 15 -7.47 43.90 12.19
CA ARG A 15 -6.51 44.49 11.24
C ARG A 15 -6.28 45.97 11.50
N ARG A 16 -7.32 46.71 11.89
CA ARG A 16 -7.25 48.15 12.22
C ARG A 16 -6.41 48.42 13.48
N HIS A 17 -6.33 47.42 14.40
CA HIS A 17 -5.52 47.46 15.60
C HIS A 17 -4.16 46.77 15.46
N GLY A 18 -3.70 46.48 14.22
CA GLY A 18 -2.40 45.85 13.98
C GLY A 18 -2.29 44.39 14.45
N ILE A 19 -3.41 43.80 14.82
CA ILE A 19 -3.47 42.41 15.23
C ILE A 19 -3.70 41.58 13.96
N GLU A 20 -2.64 40.96 13.46
CA GLU A 20 -2.80 40.02 12.37
C GLU A 20 -3.68 38.85 12.81
N PRO A 21 -4.74 38.49 12.03
CA PRO A 21 -5.49 37.27 12.31
C PRO A 21 -4.48 36.11 12.30
N THR A 22 -4.55 35.26 13.34
CA THR A 22 -3.68 34.09 13.46
C THR A 22 -3.55 33.41 12.11
N PRO A 23 -2.34 33.20 11.59
CA PRO A 23 -2.15 32.59 10.28
C PRO A 23 -2.98 31.32 10.25
N ARG A 24 -3.86 31.17 9.25
CA ARG A 24 -4.61 29.94 9.07
C ARG A 24 -3.59 28.84 9.14
N ARG A 25 -3.67 27.98 10.15
CA ARG A 25 -2.82 26.79 10.19
C ARG A 25 -2.97 26.15 8.82
N SER A 26 -1.94 26.25 8.01
CA SER A 26 -1.94 25.63 6.70
C SER A 26 -2.02 24.14 6.96
N VAL A 27 -3.22 23.60 6.84
CA VAL A 27 -3.39 22.15 6.88
C VAL A 27 -2.47 21.62 5.78
N PRO A 28 -1.47 20.79 6.12
CA PRO A 28 -0.54 20.31 5.12
C PRO A 28 -1.33 19.65 3.99
N SER A 29 -0.99 19.96 2.77
CA SER A 29 -1.62 19.32 1.62
C SER A 29 -1.38 17.81 1.69
N TRP A 30 -2.24 17.02 1.07
CA TRP A 30 -2.08 15.57 0.99
C TRP A 30 -0.68 15.18 0.50
N ALA A 31 -0.15 15.88 -0.49
CA ALA A 31 1.20 15.65 -1.02
C ALA A 31 2.30 15.94 0.02
N GLN A 32 2.14 17.01 0.82
CA GLN A 32 3.08 17.31 1.91
C GLN A 32 3.03 16.25 3.00
N PHE A 33 1.84 15.81 3.39
CA PHE A 33 1.66 14.73 4.35
C PHE A 33 2.32 13.42 3.87
N LEU A 34 2.05 13.00 2.62
CA LEU A 34 2.67 11.80 2.05
C LEU A 34 4.19 11.88 2.05
N ARG A 35 4.77 13.02 1.65
CA ARG A 35 6.23 13.21 1.65
C ARG A 35 6.82 13.13 3.06
N ALA A 36 6.17 13.76 4.04
CA ALA A 36 6.64 13.80 5.42
C ALA A 36 6.56 12.44 6.12
N GLN A 37 5.65 11.57 5.71
CA GLN A 37 5.40 10.27 6.35
C GLN A 37 5.77 9.07 5.46
N ALA A 38 6.31 9.30 4.26
CA ALA A 38 6.56 8.26 3.25
C ALA A 38 7.28 7.02 3.81
N THR A 39 8.28 7.23 4.66
CA THR A 39 9.11 6.17 5.26
C THR A 39 8.35 5.24 6.21
N THR A 40 7.17 5.64 6.67
CA THR A 40 6.32 4.90 7.61
C THR A 40 4.97 4.52 7.03
N MET A 41 4.85 4.59 5.69
CA MET A 41 3.59 4.38 5.00
C MET A 41 3.63 3.19 4.05
N LEU A 42 2.56 2.40 4.10
CA LEU A 42 2.18 1.43 3.09
C LEU A 42 0.97 1.93 2.32
N ALA A 43 0.86 1.54 1.06
CA ALA A 43 -0.40 1.54 0.32
C ALA A 43 -0.74 0.10 -0.05
N CYS A 44 -2.01 -0.23 -0.17
CA CYS A 44 -2.47 -1.52 -0.68
C CYS A 44 -3.63 -1.35 -1.63
N ASP A 45 -3.69 -2.24 -2.60
CA ASP A 45 -4.74 -2.28 -3.59
C ASP A 45 -4.86 -3.66 -4.22
N PHE A 46 -5.91 -3.87 -5.01
CA PHE A 46 -6.11 -5.06 -5.81
C PHE A 46 -5.87 -4.79 -7.29
N PHE A 47 -5.30 -5.76 -7.96
CA PHE A 47 -5.43 -5.83 -9.41
C PHE A 47 -5.93 -7.21 -9.83
N THR A 48 -6.46 -7.27 -11.04
CA THR A 48 -7.01 -8.51 -11.61
C THR A 48 -6.22 -8.91 -12.84
N VAL A 49 -6.14 -10.22 -13.06
CA VAL A 49 -5.59 -10.82 -14.27
C VAL A 49 -6.58 -11.86 -14.79
N ASP A 50 -6.88 -11.79 -16.08
CA ASP A 50 -7.69 -12.81 -16.73
C ASP A 50 -6.75 -13.88 -17.30
N THR A 51 -6.99 -15.15 -16.98
CA THR A 51 -6.22 -16.29 -17.48
C THR A 51 -6.64 -16.61 -18.92
N VAL A 52 -5.85 -17.45 -19.61
CA VAL A 52 -6.18 -17.94 -20.96
C VAL A 52 -7.55 -18.65 -21.03
N LEU A 53 -8.02 -19.18 -19.91
CA LEU A 53 -9.36 -19.78 -19.80
C LEU A 53 -10.43 -18.75 -19.39
N LEU A 54 -10.16 -17.45 -19.53
CA LEU A 54 -11.03 -16.33 -19.15
C LEU A 54 -11.51 -16.35 -17.69
N ARG A 55 -10.74 -17.00 -16.82
CA ARG A 55 -10.99 -16.98 -15.38
C ARG A 55 -10.28 -15.79 -14.77
N ARG A 56 -11.04 -14.92 -14.11
CA ARG A 56 -10.50 -13.77 -13.41
C ARG A 56 -9.87 -14.20 -12.08
N VAL A 57 -8.67 -13.73 -11.85
CA VAL A 57 -7.97 -13.91 -10.56
C VAL A 57 -7.57 -12.55 -10.01
N TYR A 58 -7.52 -12.46 -8.70
CA TYR A 58 -7.23 -11.25 -7.94
C TYR A 58 -5.90 -11.39 -7.22
N VAL A 59 -5.17 -10.30 -7.21
CA VAL A 59 -3.90 -10.16 -6.48
C VAL A 59 -4.02 -8.96 -5.55
N LEU A 60 -3.89 -9.17 -4.26
CA LEU A 60 -3.71 -8.10 -3.29
C LEU A 60 -2.22 -7.83 -3.19
N PHE A 61 -1.82 -6.57 -3.20
CA PHE A 61 -0.44 -6.18 -2.97
C PHE A 61 -0.35 -5.02 -2.00
N PHE A 62 0.82 -4.91 -1.39
CA PHE A 62 1.17 -3.80 -0.53
C PHE A 62 2.46 -3.19 -1.04
N ILE A 63 2.57 -1.87 -1.00
CA ILE A 63 3.74 -1.14 -1.46
C ILE A 63 4.18 -0.10 -0.43
N GLU A 64 5.44 -0.08 -0.09
CA GLU A 64 6.03 0.98 0.72
C GLU A 64 6.18 2.25 -0.12
N ILE A 65 5.72 3.37 0.42
CA ILE A 65 5.70 4.64 -0.32
C ILE A 65 7.13 5.16 -0.57
N ASP A 66 8.03 4.99 0.36
CA ASP A 66 9.42 5.47 0.29
C ASP A 66 10.30 4.55 -0.57
N THR A 67 10.42 3.30 -0.16
CA THR A 67 11.34 2.34 -0.78
C THR A 67 10.80 1.73 -2.06
N ARG A 68 9.49 1.81 -2.30
CA ARG A 68 8.78 1.12 -3.39
C ARG A 68 8.80 -0.40 -3.30
N ARG A 69 9.23 -0.93 -2.17
CA ARG A 69 9.21 -2.36 -1.93
C ARG A 69 7.79 -2.89 -1.99
N VAL A 70 7.60 -3.98 -2.72
CA VAL A 70 6.29 -4.58 -2.95
C VAL A 70 6.20 -5.91 -2.20
N TYR A 71 5.07 -6.14 -1.55
CA TYR A 71 4.68 -7.40 -0.95
C TYR A 71 3.45 -7.91 -1.69
N LEU A 72 3.59 -9.03 -2.35
CA LEU A 72 2.48 -9.69 -3.02
C LEU A 72 1.82 -10.67 -2.07
N SER A 73 0.49 -10.68 -2.06
CA SER A 73 -0.27 -11.76 -1.41
C SER A 73 -0.36 -12.99 -2.31
N ASP A 74 -0.94 -14.06 -1.79
CA ASP A 74 -1.38 -15.17 -2.62
C ASP A 74 -2.40 -14.70 -3.67
N VAL A 75 -2.51 -15.42 -4.80
CA VAL A 75 -3.50 -15.16 -5.84
C VAL A 75 -4.80 -15.91 -5.51
N THR A 76 -5.95 -15.30 -5.71
CA THR A 76 -7.26 -15.92 -5.48
C THR A 76 -8.25 -15.64 -6.60
N ALA A 77 -9.16 -16.57 -6.85
CA ALA A 77 -10.33 -16.34 -7.71
C ALA A 77 -11.49 -15.69 -6.94
N SER A 78 -11.45 -15.74 -5.59
CA SER A 78 -12.52 -15.21 -4.74
C SER A 78 -11.92 -14.45 -3.55
N PRO A 79 -11.77 -13.12 -3.63
CA PRO A 79 -11.20 -12.29 -2.58
C PRO A 79 -12.23 -12.01 -1.48
N VAL A 80 -12.68 -13.06 -0.78
CA VAL A 80 -13.61 -12.94 0.35
C VAL A 80 -12.93 -12.29 1.56
N GLY A 81 -13.71 -11.66 2.43
CA GLY A 81 -13.19 -10.91 3.56
C GLY A 81 -12.27 -11.69 4.50
N GLU A 82 -12.53 -12.98 4.70
CA GLU A 82 -11.66 -13.87 5.50
C GLU A 82 -10.30 -14.05 4.86
N TRP A 83 -10.27 -14.28 3.54
CA TRP A 83 -9.01 -14.40 2.80
C TRP A 83 -8.21 -13.10 2.85
N VAL A 84 -8.88 -11.96 2.63
CA VAL A 84 -8.24 -10.63 2.67
C VAL A 84 -7.67 -10.35 4.06
N THR A 85 -8.42 -10.69 5.12
CA THR A 85 -7.98 -10.57 6.52
C THR A 85 -6.78 -11.48 6.80
N GLN A 86 -6.75 -12.69 6.24
CA GLN A 86 -5.60 -13.58 6.40
C GLN A 86 -4.34 -13.02 5.72
N GLN A 87 -4.47 -12.38 4.54
CA GLN A 87 -3.32 -11.71 3.91
C GLN A 87 -2.80 -10.55 4.76
N ALA A 88 -3.68 -9.82 5.45
CA ALA A 88 -3.26 -8.78 6.39
C ALA A 88 -2.44 -9.35 7.56
N ARG A 89 -2.88 -10.45 8.17
CA ARG A 89 -2.14 -11.13 9.26
C ARG A 89 -0.79 -11.61 8.78
N ASN A 90 -0.78 -12.21 7.61
CA ASN A 90 0.44 -12.67 7.01
C ASN A 90 1.44 -11.52 6.82
N LEU A 91 1.04 -10.38 6.28
CA LEU A 91 1.91 -9.21 6.14
C LEU A 91 2.34 -8.66 7.49
N SER A 92 1.44 -8.59 8.47
CA SER A 92 1.75 -8.11 9.83
C SER A 92 2.91 -8.89 10.46
N MET A 93 2.94 -10.21 10.29
CA MET A 93 4.06 -11.05 10.75
C MET A 93 5.40 -10.65 10.10
N VAL A 94 5.41 -10.35 8.80
CA VAL A 94 6.62 -9.90 8.10
C VAL A 94 7.05 -8.51 8.54
N LEU A 95 6.09 -7.63 8.79
CA LEU A 95 6.38 -6.27 9.23
C LEU A 95 6.93 -6.23 10.66
N SER A 96 6.52 -7.16 11.53
CA SER A 96 7.00 -7.24 12.92
C SER A 96 8.49 -7.57 13.04
N GLU A 97 9.06 -8.24 12.05
CA GLU A 97 10.49 -8.58 11.99
C GLU A 97 11.37 -7.41 11.54
N ARG A 98 10.78 -6.27 11.21
CA ARG A 98 11.49 -5.12 10.65
C ARG A 98 11.94 -4.15 11.73
N SER A 99 13.10 -3.55 11.50
CA SER A 99 13.64 -2.49 12.35
C SER A 99 12.88 -1.16 12.24
N ARG A 100 12.16 -0.94 11.14
CA ARG A 100 11.40 0.29 10.88
C ARG A 100 9.90 0.05 11.01
N ALA A 101 9.26 0.74 11.95
CA ALA A 101 7.82 0.62 12.19
C ALA A 101 6.99 1.33 11.10
N ILE A 102 6.00 0.64 10.58
CA ILE A 102 4.95 1.24 9.73
C ILE A 102 3.91 1.89 10.64
N LYS A 103 3.46 3.10 10.30
CA LYS A 103 2.48 3.87 11.07
C LYS A 103 1.15 4.06 10.34
N PHE A 104 1.17 3.97 9.02
CA PHE A 104 0.00 4.25 8.19
C PHE A 104 -0.15 3.20 7.09
N LEU A 105 -1.40 2.77 6.86
CA LEU A 105 -1.80 2.00 5.69
C LEU A 105 -2.83 2.79 4.90
N ILE A 106 -2.50 3.10 3.64
CA ILE A 106 -3.41 3.74 2.70
C ILE A 106 -4.11 2.63 1.91
N ARG A 107 -5.42 2.72 1.78
CA ARG A 107 -6.23 1.86 0.93
C ARG A 107 -7.42 2.60 0.33
N ASP A 108 -7.98 2.07 -0.70
CA ASP A 108 -9.22 2.56 -1.28
C ASP A 108 -10.44 2.18 -0.40
N ARG A 109 -11.64 2.43 -0.92
CA ARG A 109 -12.91 2.12 -0.27
C ARG A 109 -13.57 0.84 -0.79
N ASP A 110 -12.80 -0.02 -1.47
CA ASP A 110 -13.31 -1.29 -1.96
C ASP A 110 -13.90 -2.11 -0.79
N THR A 111 -15.05 -2.70 -1.02
CA THR A 111 -15.80 -3.50 -0.04
C THR A 111 -15.07 -4.78 0.36
N LYS A 112 -14.09 -5.24 -0.42
CA LYS A 112 -13.21 -6.36 -0.08
C LYS A 112 -12.40 -6.09 1.19
N PHE A 113 -12.06 -4.83 1.46
CA PHE A 113 -11.39 -4.42 2.70
C PHE A 113 -12.39 -4.30 3.85
N THR A 114 -12.58 -5.37 4.55
CA THR A 114 -13.53 -5.48 5.68
C THR A 114 -13.03 -4.77 6.95
N ALA A 115 -13.91 -4.63 7.94
CA ALA A 115 -13.53 -4.12 9.26
C ALA A 115 -12.47 -5.03 9.93
N SER A 116 -12.57 -6.35 9.73
CA SER A 116 -11.61 -7.31 10.26
C SER A 116 -10.20 -7.14 9.65
N PHE A 117 -10.12 -6.79 8.35
CA PHE A 117 -8.86 -6.42 7.72
C PHE A 117 -8.25 -5.18 8.38
N ASP A 118 -9.03 -4.12 8.58
CA ASP A 118 -8.57 -2.89 9.23
C ASP A 118 -8.09 -3.16 10.66
N GLU A 119 -8.76 -4.05 11.38
CA GLU A 119 -8.46 -4.35 12.78
C GLU A 119 -7.10 -5.03 12.95
N VAL A 120 -6.69 -5.92 12.05
CA VAL A 120 -5.35 -6.53 12.07
C VAL A 120 -4.26 -5.45 12.14
N PHE A 121 -4.38 -4.41 11.34
CA PHE A 121 -3.38 -3.33 11.34
C PHE A 121 -3.52 -2.39 12.53
N ARG A 122 -4.74 -2.15 13.03
CA ARG A 122 -4.96 -1.32 14.22
C ARG A 122 -4.35 -1.93 15.48
N THR A 123 -4.43 -3.24 15.63
CA THR A 123 -3.81 -3.94 16.76
C THR A 123 -2.29 -3.81 16.78
N GLU A 124 -1.67 -3.64 15.60
CA GLU A 124 -0.24 -3.33 15.45
C GLU A 124 0.08 -1.83 15.54
N GLY A 125 -0.89 -0.99 15.91
CA GLY A 125 -0.71 0.46 16.02
C GLY A 125 -0.67 1.18 14.66
N ILE A 126 -1.01 0.52 13.56
CA ILE A 126 -1.02 1.09 12.21
C ILE A 126 -2.37 1.77 11.96
N ARG A 127 -2.33 3.04 11.62
CA ARG A 127 -3.53 3.81 11.29
C ARG A 127 -3.96 3.62 9.84
N ILE A 128 -5.23 3.26 9.65
CA ILE A 128 -5.80 3.11 8.31
C ILE A 128 -6.22 4.48 7.76
N ILE A 129 -5.76 4.80 6.57
CA ILE A 129 -6.14 5.99 5.82
C ILE A 129 -6.91 5.54 4.57
N LYS A 130 -8.21 5.81 4.57
CA LYS A 130 -9.04 5.58 3.38
C LYS A 130 -8.87 6.74 2.41
N THR A 131 -8.58 6.44 1.14
CA THR A 131 -8.44 7.48 0.12
C THR A 131 -9.69 8.36 0.08
N PRO A 132 -9.54 9.70 0.04
CA PRO A 132 -10.69 10.58 -0.05
C PRO A 132 -11.48 10.34 -1.34
N VAL A 133 -12.79 10.46 -1.25
CA VAL A 133 -13.66 10.42 -2.43
C VAL A 133 -13.22 11.54 -3.38
N ARG A 134 -13.00 11.24 -4.66
CA ARG A 134 -12.54 12.18 -5.69
C ARG A 134 -11.11 12.70 -5.53
N ALA A 135 -10.23 11.99 -4.85
CA ALA A 135 -8.81 12.31 -4.78
C ALA A 135 -7.97 11.31 -5.61
N PRO A 136 -7.93 11.42 -6.94
CA PRO A 136 -7.26 10.44 -7.81
C PRO A 136 -5.76 10.32 -7.56
N ARG A 137 -5.14 11.30 -6.91
CA ARG A 137 -3.70 11.26 -6.55
C ARG A 137 -3.42 10.54 -5.24
N ALA A 138 -4.44 10.17 -4.47
CA ALA A 138 -4.25 9.55 -3.16
C ALA A 138 -3.70 8.12 -3.28
N ASP A 139 -4.01 7.44 -4.40
CA ASP A 139 -3.60 6.07 -4.69
C ASP A 139 -2.62 5.94 -5.87
N ALA A 140 -2.04 7.07 -6.28
CA ALA A 140 -1.15 7.14 -7.45
C ALA A 140 0.07 6.19 -7.36
N PHE A 141 0.43 5.72 -6.18
CA PHE A 141 1.53 4.77 -6.01
C PHE A 141 1.11 3.36 -6.39
N ALA A 142 -0.05 2.92 -5.92
CA ALA A 142 -0.64 1.63 -6.27
C ALA A 142 -0.99 1.57 -7.76
N GLU A 143 -1.68 2.59 -8.28
CA GLU A 143 -2.02 2.69 -9.71
C GLU A 143 -0.77 2.65 -10.61
N ARG A 144 0.29 3.36 -10.24
CA ARG A 144 1.56 3.35 -10.98
C ARG A 144 2.21 1.98 -10.97
N PHE A 145 2.24 1.31 -9.83
CA PHE A 145 2.77 -0.05 -9.73
C PHE A 145 1.99 -1.00 -10.63
N VAL A 146 0.66 -1.01 -10.54
CA VAL A 146 -0.20 -1.85 -11.38
C VAL A 146 0.03 -1.58 -12.88
N GLY A 147 0.09 -0.29 -13.27
CA GLY A 147 0.38 0.09 -14.66
C GLY A 147 1.75 -0.39 -15.14
N THR A 148 2.76 -0.39 -14.27
CA THR A 148 4.10 -0.87 -14.59
C THR A 148 4.12 -2.39 -14.72
N VAL A 149 3.57 -3.13 -13.74
CA VAL A 149 3.46 -4.60 -13.78
C VAL A 149 2.71 -5.08 -15.03
N ARG A 150 1.60 -4.42 -15.40
CA ARG A 150 0.88 -4.76 -16.63
C ARG A 150 1.77 -4.60 -17.86
N ARG A 151 2.30 -3.42 -18.08
CA ARG A 151 3.08 -3.08 -19.28
C ARG A 151 4.38 -3.87 -19.41
N GLU A 152 5.07 -4.09 -18.30
CA GLU A 152 6.39 -4.72 -18.29
C GLU A 152 6.35 -6.23 -18.17
N CYS A 153 5.29 -6.78 -17.57
CA CYS A 153 5.17 -8.19 -17.27
C CYS A 153 3.87 -8.79 -17.84
N LEU A 154 2.71 -8.48 -17.31
CA LEU A 154 1.48 -9.22 -17.55
C LEU A 154 0.99 -9.16 -19.01
N ASP A 155 1.18 -8.03 -19.69
CA ASP A 155 0.76 -7.88 -21.10
C ASP A 155 1.64 -8.67 -22.08
N ARG A 156 2.75 -9.25 -21.59
CA ARG A 156 3.70 -10.02 -22.37
C ARG A 156 3.58 -11.54 -22.17
N PHE A 157 2.78 -11.98 -21.22
CA PHE A 157 2.65 -13.38 -20.86
C PHE A 157 1.20 -13.85 -20.92
N LEU A 158 1.00 -15.05 -21.47
CA LEU A 158 -0.26 -15.76 -21.37
C LEU A 158 -0.32 -16.45 -19.99
N ILE A 159 -1.24 -16.03 -19.14
CA ILE A 159 -1.39 -16.59 -17.80
C ILE A 159 -2.32 -17.81 -17.85
N PHE A 160 -1.77 -19.00 -17.63
CA PHE A 160 -2.53 -20.25 -17.68
C PHE A 160 -3.32 -20.54 -16.41
N GLY A 161 -2.94 -19.95 -15.26
CA GLY A 161 -3.63 -20.15 -14.02
C GLY A 161 -2.95 -19.48 -12.83
N ARG A 162 -3.51 -19.70 -11.64
CA ARG A 162 -3.08 -19.06 -10.40
C ARG A 162 -1.58 -19.30 -10.10
N ARG A 163 -1.13 -20.54 -10.12
CA ARG A 163 0.28 -20.87 -9.82
C ARG A 163 1.26 -20.25 -10.82
N HIS A 164 0.88 -20.21 -12.09
CA HIS A 164 1.70 -19.57 -13.11
C HIS A 164 1.80 -18.06 -12.87
N LEU A 165 0.68 -17.40 -12.54
CA LEU A 165 0.69 -15.98 -12.19
C LEU A 165 1.55 -15.70 -10.95
N GLU A 166 1.43 -16.52 -9.90
CA GLU A 166 2.25 -16.41 -8.69
C GLU A 166 3.75 -16.48 -9.03
N SER A 167 4.16 -17.43 -9.88
CA SER A 167 5.55 -17.59 -10.31
C SER A 167 6.04 -16.37 -11.11
N VAL A 168 5.25 -15.93 -12.10
CA VAL A 168 5.59 -14.78 -12.96
C VAL A 168 5.72 -13.49 -12.14
N LEU A 169 4.78 -13.23 -11.24
CA LEU A 169 4.82 -12.04 -10.39
C LEU A 169 5.99 -12.09 -9.39
N ALA A 170 6.29 -13.25 -8.85
CA ALA A 170 7.39 -13.43 -7.92
C ALA A 170 8.74 -13.14 -8.58
N GLU A 171 8.94 -13.63 -9.80
CA GLU A 171 10.15 -13.35 -10.59
C GLU A 171 10.23 -11.87 -10.96
N TYR A 172 9.11 -11.25 -11.37
CA TYR A 172 9.05 -9.84 -11.67
C TYR A 172 9.45 -8.96 -10.47
N VAL A 173 8.89 -9.22 -9.29
CA VAL A 173 9.20 -8.43 -8.08
C VAL A 173 10.66 -8.63 -7.66
N ALA A 174 11.18 -9.85 -7.73
CA ALA A 174 12.58 -10.12 -7.41
C ALA A 174 13.51 -9.33 -8.35
N HIS A 175 13.22 -9.31 -9.66
CA HIS A 175 13.98 -8.54 -10.65
C HIS A 175 13.86 -7.03 -10.42
N ASP A 176 12.64 -6.52 -10.13
CA ASP A 176 12.41 -5.09 -9.86
C ASP A 176 13.15 -4.62 -8.61
N ASP A 177 13.16 -5.42 -7.55
CA ASP A 177 13.89 -5.14 -6.31
C ASP A 177 15.42 -5.14 -6.51
N GLU A 178 15.97 -5.95 -7.41
CA GLU A 178 17.41 -6.01 -7.70
C GLU A 178 17.88 -4.85 -8.59
N HIS A 179 17.08 -4.41 -9.55
CA HIS A 179 17.49 -3.47 -10.58
C HIS A 179 17.07 -2.03 -10.32
N ARG A 180 16.18 -1.78 -9.38
CA ARG A 180 15.88 -0.40 -8.93
C ARG A 180 16.96 0.10 -7.99
N PRO A 181 17.68 1.17 -8.33
CA PRO A 181 18.60 1.82 -7.40
C PRO A 181 17.78 2.40 -6.25
N HIS A 182 17.73 1.68 -5.14
CA HIS A 182 17.11 2.17 -3.92
C HIS A 182 17.87 3.40 -3.41
N ARG A 183 17.23 4.56 -3.46
CA ARG A 183 17.69 5.74 -2.72
C ARG A 183 17.44 5.50 -1.24
N SER A 184 18.37 4.85 -0.59
CA SER A 184 18.52 4.84 0.86
C SER A 184 18.73 3.45 1.46
N ASP A 185 19.82 3.37 2.16
CA ASP A 185 20.22 2.49 3.24
C ASP A 185 21.15 1.32 2.89
N PRO A 186 22.47 1.45 3.28
CA PRO A 186 23.45 0.37 3.13
C PRO A 186 23.13 -0.87 3.96
N LEU A 187 22.27 -0.77 4.98
CA LEU A 187 21.88 -1.88 5.86
C LEU A 187 20.78 -2.78 5.26
N SER A 188 20.06 -2.32 4.25
CA SER A 188 18.99 -3.09 3.61
C SER A 188 19.50 -4.26 2.75
N ASN A 189 20.78 -4.29 2.42
CA ASN A 189 21.40 -5.35 1.61
C ASN A 189 21.49 -6.72 2.33
N GLN A 190 21.43 -6.75 3.65
CA GLN A 190 21.46 -8.02 4.40
C GLN A 190 20.09 -8.67 4.56
N LEU A 191 19.00 -7.91 4.44
CA LEU A 191 17.61 -8.38 4.55
C LEU A 191 16.98 -8.78 3.20
N ARG A 192 17.73 -8.65 2.10
CA ARG A 192 17.29 -8.93 0.72
C ARG A 192 16.90 -10.40 0.43
N LYS A 193 17.11 -11.32 1.37
CA LYS A 193 16.75 -12.75 1.19
C LYS A 193 15.32 -13.11 1.57
N GLY A 194 14.51 -12.19 2.10
CA GLY A 194 13.15 -12.42 2.55
C GLY A 194 12.07 -11.71 1.72
N GLY A 195 12.30 -11.43 0.48
CA GLY A 195 11.53 -10.47 -0.33
C GLY A 195 10.26 -10.96 -0.99
N THR A 196 9.75 -12.14 -0.71
CA THR A 196 8.42 -12.52 -1.20
C THR A 196 7.75 -13.44 -0.20
N PHE A 197 6.71 -12.94 0.37
CA PHE A 197 5.87 -13.56 1.37
C PHE A 197 5.32 -14.96 0.97
N ALA A 198 5.08 -15.16 -0.33
CA ALA A 198 4.62 -16.42 -0.91
C ALA A 198 5.75 -17.35 -1.36
N LEU A 199 6.94 -16.84 -1.70
CA LEU A 199 8.01 -17.66 -2.28
C LEU A 199 8.66 -18.61 -1.30
N GLU A 200 8.74 -18.27 -0.02
CA GLU A 200 9.37 -19.13 0.97
C GLU A 200 8.53 -20.39 1.23
N LYS A 201 7.19 -20.26 1.26
CA LYS A 201 6.30 -21.41 1.34
C LYS A 201 6.36 -22.31 0.10
N THR A 202 6.53 -21.74 -1.08
CA THR A 202 6.58 -22.48 -2.35
C THR A 202 7.90 -23.21 -2.51
N ARG A 203 9.04 -22.62 -2.13
CA ARG A 203 10.35 -23.28 -2.17
C ARG A 203 10.43 -24.50 -1.22
N THR A 204 9.87 -24.38 -0.03
CA THR A 204 9.85 -25.50 0.94
C THR A 204 8.92 -26.63 0.46
N ARG A 205 7.86 -26.31 -0.27
CA ARG A 205 6.92 -27.32 -0.80
C ARG A 205 7.46 -28.04 -2.04
N ILE A 206 8.23 -27.37 -2.89
CA ILE A 206 8.87 -27.99 -4.06
C ILE A 206 9.98 -28.97 -3.61
N ARG A 207 10.78 -28.63 -2.57
CA ARG A 207 11.78 -29.56 -2.03
C ARG A 207 11.19 -30.84 -1.39
N ARG A 208 9.96 -30.81 -0.90
CA ARG A 208 9.28 -31.99 -0.34
C ARG A 208 8.61 -32.90 -1.36
N ILE A 209 8.55 -32.51 -2.62
CA ILE A 209 7.94 -33.30 -3.71
C ILE A 209 9.01 -33.99 -4.55
N THR A 210 10.30 -33.63 -4.36
CA THR A 210 11.44 -34.18 -5.11
C THR A 210 12.33 -35.09 -4.25
N GLU A 211 11.97 -35.37 -2.99
CA GLU A 211 12.50 -36.46 -2.15
C GLU A 211 11.41 -37.49 -1.94
#